data_542e0d756121f6a0c889eda4a022b02f
#
_entry.id   542e0d756121f6a0c889eda4a022b02f
#
_cell.length_a   1.000
_cell.length_b   1.000
_cell.length_c   1.000
_cell.angle_alpha   90.00
_cell.angle_beta   90.00
_cell.angle_gamma   90.00
#
_symmetry.space_group_name_H-M   'P 1'
#
loop_
_entity.id
_entity.type
_entity.pdbx_description
1 polymer ?
#
loop_
_entity_poly.entity_id
_entity_poly.type
_entity_poly.pdbx_seq_one_letter_code
_entity_poly.pdbx_strand_id
1 'polypeptide(L)'
;RILMILVIIISCGVACVVYEDTLAAWWIPIGVALIIVIAIIPFYKGWIWLTTMDNKVINCCCHLVCVGAISCVLFLGGNYWFADSASTHEEEVMAQKKYIETHKKTRRVGRHRYVSDGVRKEYYLQVAFENGNVETLHVSPSTYNKTKTGRPKILTLQKGLFGLPVITKGL
;
A
#
# COMPACT_ATOMS: atom_id res chain seq x y z
N ARG A 1 17.45 18.72 1.20
CA ARG A 1 17.39 17.72 0.12
C ARG A 1 17.28 16.30 0.67
N ILE A 2 18.24 15.84 1.48
CA ILE A 2 18.23 14.51 2.09
C ILE A 2 16.92 14.28 2.85
N LEU A 3 16.48 15.25 3.65
CA LEU A 3 15.22 15.17 4.38
C LEU A 3 14.01 14.94 3.45
N MET A 4 13.95 15.61 2.30
CA MET A 4 12.86 15.44 1.34
C MET A 4 12.85 14.04 0.72
N ILE A 5 14.03 13.52 0.38
CA ILE A 5 14.16 12.14 -0.11
C ILE A 5 13.69 11.13 0.94
N LEU A 6 14.06 11.33 2.21
CA LEU A 6 13.59 10.50 3.31
C LEU A 6 12.06 10.58 3.46
N VAL A 7 11.48 11.78 3.40
CA VAL A 7 10.01 11.96 3.46
C VAL A 7 9.33 11.18 2.34
N ILE A 8 9.84 11.22 1.11
CA ILE A 8 9.25 10.49 -0.02
C ILE A 8 9.33 8.98 0.21
N ILE A 9 10.50 8.46 0.64
CA ILE A 9 10.68 7.03 0.89
C ILE A 9 9.73 6.56 2.00
N ILE A 10 9.65 7.32 3.10
CA ILE A 10 8.75 7.01 4.22
C ILE A 10 7.28 7.07 3.74
N SER A 11 6.91 8.08 2.96
CA SER A 11 5.56 8.22 2.41
C SER A 11 5.17 7.02 1.55
N CYS A 12 6.06 6.58 0.66
CA CYS A 12 5.82 5.39 -0.15
C CYS A 12 5.67 4.13 0.72
N GLY A 13 6.55 3.96 1.73
CA GLY A 13 6.47 2.81 2.64
C GLY A 13 5.17 2.77 3.44
N VAL A 14 4.77 3.90 4.02
CA VAL A 14 3.51 4.02 4.76
C VAL A 14 2.31 3.79 3.84
N ALA A 15 2.31 4.37 2.63
CA ALA A 15 1.23 4.16 1.68
C ALA A 15 1.05 2.68 1.31
N CYS A 16 2.16 1.93 1.11
CA CYS A 16 2.10 0.49 0.83
C CYS A 16 1.50 -0.29 2.01
N VAL A 17 1.94 -0.02 3.24
CA VAL A 17 1.43 -0.71 4.45
C VAL A 17 -0.06 -0.45 4.64
N VAL A 18 -0.48 0.81 4.55
CA VAL A 18 -1.89 1.18 4.73
C VAL A 18 -2.76 0.65 3.60
N TYR A 19 -2.20 0.53 2.39
CA TYR A 19 -2.92 -0.04 1.26
C TYR A 19 -3.24 -1.53 1.47
N GLU A 20 -2.36 -2.31 2.11
CA GLU A 20 -2.60 -3.73 2.42
C GLU A 20 -3.83 -3.93 3.32
N ASP A 21 -4.10 -2.98 4.21
CA ASP A 21 -5.25 -2.99 5.11
C ASP A 21 -6.50 -2.29 4.53
N THR A 22 -6.41 -1.73 3.32
CA THR A 22 -7.50 -0.99 2.67
C THR A 22 -8.05 -1.77 1.49
N LEU A 23 -9.34 -2.11 1.51
CA LEU A 23 -10.01 -2.77 0.39
C LEU A 23 -10.31 -1.75 -0.71
N ALA A 24 -9.33 -1.47 -1.54
CA ALA A 24 -9.44 -0.54 -2.64
C ALA A 24 -8.72 -1.05 -3.89
N ALA A 25 -9.33 -0.88 -5.05
CA ALA A 25 -8.65 -1.16 -6.30
C ALA A 25 -7.42 -0.25 -6.45
N TRP A 26 -6.29 -0.80 -6.87
CA TRP A 26 -4.98 -0.13 -6.94
C TRP A 26 -5.00 1.18 -7.76
N TRP A 27 -5.89 1.29 -8.73
CA TRP A 27 -6.02 2.49 -9.58
C TRP A 27 -6.67 3.68 -8.86
N ILE A 28 -7.42 3.46 -7.76
CA ILE A 28 -8.10 4.53 -7.02
C ILE A 28 -7.08 5.50 -6.38
N PRO A 29 -6.15 5.07 -5.51
CA PRO A 29 -5.18 5.97 -4.93
C PRO A 29 -4.25 6.60 -5.97
N ILE A 30 -3.89 5.87 -7.02
CA ILE A 30 -3.09 6.41 -8.13
C ILE A 30 -3.85 7.47 -8.90
N GLY A 31 -5.13 7.24 -9.21
CA GLY A 31 -5.98 8.19 -9.90
C GLY A 31 -6.15 9.50 -9.12
N VAL A 32 -6.41 9.41 -7.81
CA VAL A 32 -6.50 10.59 -6.94
C VAL A 32 -5.18 11.35 -6.91
N ALA A 33 -4.05 10.65 -6.75
CA ALA A 33 -2.73 11.26 -6.76
C ALA A 33 -2.44 11.97 -8.08
N LEU A 34 -2.77 11.38 -9.23
CA LEU A 34 -2.61 11.98 -10.55
C LEU A 34 -3.45 13.25 -10.72
N ILE A 35 -4.69 13.25 -10.26
CA ILE A 35 -5.56 14.44 -10.30
C ILE A 35 -4.90 15.59 -9.53
N ILE A 36 -4.39 15.32 -8.32
CA ILE A 36 -3.73 16.33 -7.48
C ILE A 36 -2.45 16.82 -8.16
N VAL A 37 -1.60 15.92 -8.67
CA VAL A 37 -0.36 16.27 -9.40
C VAL A 37 -0.67 17.19 -10.57
N ILE A 38 -1.69 16.90 -11.37
CA ILE A 38 -2.09 17.71 -12.53
C ILE A 38 -2.62 19.07 -12.07
N ALA A 39 -3.44 19.11 -11.02
CA ALA A 39 -4.02 20.35 -10.51
C ALA A 39 -2.96 21.35 -10.03
N ILE A 40 -1.85 20.88 -9.47
CA ILE A 40 -0.77 21.73 -8.95
C ILE A 40 0.50 21.73 -9.82
N ILE A 41 0.41 21.21 -11.06
CA ILE A 41 1.53 21.20 -12.01
C ILE A 41 2.16 22.59 -12.27
N PRO A 42 1.43 23.74 -12.22
CA PRO A 42 2.05 25.06 -12.38
C PRO A 42 3.18 25.34 -11.39
N PHE A 43 3.20 24.65 -10.25
CA PHE A 43 4.23 24.81 -9.20
C PHE A 43 5.48 23.94 -9.41
N TYR A 44 5.61 23.21 -10.53
CA TYR A 44 6.75 22.33 -10.82
C TYR A 44 8.12 23.04 -10.75
N LYS A 45 8.17 24.34 -11.03
CA LYS A 45 9.40 25.14 -10.94
C LYS A 45 9.94 25.24 -9.50
N GLY A 46 9.08 25.10 -8.50
CA GLY A 46 9.51 25.08 -7.11
C GLY A 46 10.50 23.98 -6.78
N TRP A 47 10.58 22.91 -7.60
CA TRP A 47 11.50 21.79 -7.37
C TRP A 47 12.95 22.07 -7.80
N ILE A 48 13.23 23.23 -8.44
CA ILE A 48 14.60 23.65 -8.81
C ILE A 48 15.53 23.63 -7.59
N TRP A 49 15.04 24.00 -6.41
CA TRP A 49 15.85 23.95 -5.17
C TRP A 49 16.29 22.51 -4.79
N LEU A 50 15.52 21.49 -5.16
CA LEU A 50 15.83 20.08 -4.90
C LEU A 50 16.73 19.50 -6.01
N THR A 51 16.35 19.72 -7.27
CA THR A 51 17.03 19.16 -8.45
C THR A 51 18.32 19.91 -8.81
N THR A 52 18.43 21.19 -8.41
CA THR A 52 19.52 22.12 -8.79
C THR A 52 19.64 22.36 -10.29
N MET A 53 18.66 21.95 -11.06
CA MET A 53 18.67 22.06 -12.52
C MET A 53 17.46 22.86 -12.98
N ASP A 54 17.68 23.86 -13.85
CA ASP A 54 16.57 24.55 -14.53
C ASP A 54 16.17 23.78 -15.81
N ASN A 55 15.79 22.52 -15.59
CA ASN A 55 15.29 21.64 -16.65
C ASN A 55 13.82 21.30 -16.39
N LYS A 56 12.95 21.68 -17.33
CA LYS A 56 11.50 21.50 -17.22
C LYS A 56 11.12 20.04 -17.02
N VAL A 57 11.74 19.12 -17.77
CA VAL A 57 11.41 17.68 -17.71
C VAL A 57 11.79 17.11 -16.35
N ILE A 58 13.00 17.40 -15.88
CA ILE A 58 13.50 16.89 -14.58
C ILE A 58 12.62 17.41 -13.44
N ASN A 59 12.29 18.70 -13.44
CA ASN A 59 11.46 19.30 -12.41
C ASN A 59 10.01 18.79 -12.47
N CYS A 60 9.48 18.52 -13.65
CA CYS A 60 8.17 17.91 -13.82
C CYS A 60 8.14 16.46 -13.32
N CYS A 61 9.17 15.67 -13.61
CA CYS A 61 9.32 14.31 -13.05
C CYS A 61 9.45 14.33 -11.53
N CYS A 62 10.24 15.25 -10.99
CA CYS A 62 10.38 15.44 -9.56
C CYS A 62 9.03 15.82 -8.91
N HIS A 63 8.28 16.72 -9.55
CA HIS A 63 6.92 17.09 -9.12
C HIS A 63 5.99 15.88 -9.07
N LEU A 64 5.94 15.09 -10.13
CA LEU A 64 5.11 13.90 -10.22
C LEU A 64 5.43 12.90 -9.12
N VAL A 65 6.70 12.61 -8.89
CA VAL A 65 7.13 11.63 -7.87
C VAL A 65 6.86 12.16 -6.46
N CYS A 66 7.27 13.40 -6.16
CA CYS A 66 7.16 13.93 -4.80
C CYS A 66 5.72 14.21 -4.40
N VAL A 67 4.97 14.89 -5.27
CA VAL A 67 3.56 15.20 -4.99
C VAL A 67 2.71 13.94 -5.04
N GLY A 68 2.98 13.04 -6.00
CA GLY A 68 2.28 11.77 -6.10
C GLY A 68 2.43 10.92 -4.85
N ALA A 69 3.67 10.73 -4.35
CA ALA A 69 3.93 9.96 -3.13
C ALA A 69 3.24 10.58 -1.90
N ILE A 70 3.34 11.90 -1.73
CA ILE A 70 2.69 12.60 -0.61
C ILE A 70 1.17 12.51 -0.73
N SER A 71 0.61 12.67 -1.91
CA SER A 71 -0.84 12.58 -2.12
C SER A 71 -1.37 11.17 -1.85
N CYS A 72 -0.65 10.12 -2.26
CA CYS A 72 -1.01 8.73 -1.95
C CYS A 72 -1.05 8.47 -0.46
N VAL A 73 -0.01 8.88 0.30
CA VAL A 73 0.01 8.65 1.74
C VAL A 73 -1.04 9.46 2.47
N LEU A 74 -1.30 10.69 2.06
CA LEU A 74 -2.36 11.52 2.65
C LEU A 74 -3.75 10.95 2.38
N PHE A 75 -3.98 10.45 1.17
CA PHE A 75 -5.26 9.83 0.82
C PHE A 75 -5.48 8.51 1.56
N LEU A 76 -4.55 7.56 1.44
CA LEU A 76 -4.68 6.25 2.09
C LEU A 76 -4.59 6.37 3.61
N GLY A 77 -3.63 7.12 4.13
CA GLY A 77 -3.47 7.36 5.56
C GLY A 77 -4.65 8.11 6.15
N GLY A 78 -5.16 9.15 5.46
CA GLY A 78 -6.38 9.85 5.86
C GLY A 78 -7.58 8.90 5.91
N ASN A 79 -7.73 8.02 4.91
CA ASN A 79 -8.80 7.03 4.90
C ASN A 79 -8.69 6.03 6.07
N TYR A 80 -7.49 5.60 6.40
CA TYR A 80 -7.22 4.62 7.44
C TYR A 80 -7.33 5.21 8.86
N TRP A 81 -6.62 6.33 9.14
CA TRP A 81 -6.54 6.89 10.49
C TRP A 81 -7.80 7.62 10.93
N PHE A 82 -8.59 8.11 9.99
CA PHE A 82 -9.88 8.75 10.27
C PHE A 82 -11.06 7.84 9.92
N ALA A 83 -10.86 6.50 9.93
CA ALA A 83 -11.93 5.55 9.77
C ALA A 83 -12.94 5.66 10.92
N ASP A 84 -14.22 5.58 10.59
CA ASP A 84 -15.30 5.73 11.55
C ASP A 84 -15.47 4.44 12.37
N SER A 85 -15.09 4.51 13.64
CA SER A 85 -15.22 3.39 14.57
C SER A 85 -16.69 3.00 14.82
N ALA A 86 -17.65 3.92 14.64
CA ALA A 86 -19.07 3.63 14.79
C ALA A 86 -19.61 2.78 13.62
N SER A 87 -18.92 2.78 12.48
CA SER A 87 -19.24 1.97 11.29
C SER A 87 -18.71 0.55 11.34
N THR A 88 -18.09 0.14 12.46
CA THR A 88 -17.49 -1.19 12.60
C THR A 88 -18.56 -2.26 12.40
N HIS A 89 -18.31 -3.16 11.45
CA HIS A 89 -19.15 -4.32 11.19
C HIS A 89 -18.29 -5.54 10.88
N GLU A 90 -18.86 -6.71 11.11
CA GLU A 90 -18.25 -7.97 10.77
C GLU A 90 -18.80 -8.43 9.42
N GLU A 91 -17.91 -8.80 8.51
CA GLU A 91 -18.27 -9.35 7.21
C GLU A 91 -17.69 -10.76 7.09
N GLU A 92 -18.56 -11.70 6.72
CA GLU A 92 -18.15 -13.08 6.50
C GLU A 92 -17.65 -13.22 5.07
N VAL A 93 -16.41 -13.71 4.93
CA VAL A 93 -15.77 -13.94 3.63
C VAL A 93 -15.40 -15.39 3.48
N MET A 94 -15.49 -15.91 2.26
CA MET A 94 -15.13 -17.28 1.97
C MET A 94 -13.67 -17.39 1.53
N ALA A 95 -12.85 -18.15 2.27
CA ALA A 95 -11.46 -18.41 1.90
C ALA A 95 -11.40 -19.34 0.70
N GLN A 96 -11.16 -18.81 -0.50
CA GLN A 96 -11.11 -19.58 -1.75
C GLN A 96 -9.79 -20.30 -1.94
N LYS A 97 -8.68 -19.57 -1.80
CA LYS A 97 -7.33 -20.08 -2.06
C LYS A 97 -6.34 -19.48 -1.07
N LYS A 98 -5.33 -20.26 -0.74
CA LYS A 98 -4.19 -19.76 0.02
C LYS A 98 -2.89 -20.17 -0.66
N TYR A 99 -1.90 -19.27 -0.70
CA TYR A 99 -0.61 -19.55 -1.30
C TYR A 99 0.51 -18.79 -0.59
N ILE A 100 1.73 -19.22 -0.85
CA ILE A 100 2.94 -18.64 -0.25
C ILE A 100 3.82 -18.16 -1.40
N GLU A 101 4.19 -16.90 -1.36
CA GLU A 101 5.24 -16.38 -2.22
C GLU A 101 6.59 -16.47 -1.53
N THR A 102 7.57 -16.89 -2.29
CA THR A 102 8.89 -17.20 -1.77
C THR A 102 9.94 -16.34 -2.46
N HIS A 103 10.54 -15.42 -1.71
CA HIS A 103 11.59 -14.52 -2.21
C HIS A 103 12.96 -14.95 -1.69
N LYS A 104 13.91 -15.15 -2.59
CA LYS A 104 15.31 -15.47 -2.21
C LYS A 104 15.94 -14.23 -1.56
N LYS A 105 16.44 -14.38 -0.34
CA LYS A 105 17.28 -13.37 0.29
C LYS A 105 18.72 -13.58 -0.13
N THR A 106 19.39 -12.49 -0.51
CA THR A 106 20.84 -12.49 -0.78
C THR A 106 21.50 -11.49 0.15
N ARG A 107 22.59 -11.92 0.79
CA ARG A 107 23.44 -11.06 1.62
C ARG A 107 24.74 -10.78 0.88
N ARG A 108 25.16 -9.51 0.88
CA ARG A 108 26.45 -9.12 0.35
C ARG A 108 27.57 -9.45 1.34
N VAL A 109 28.53 -10.29 0.92
CA VAL A 109 29.66 -10.74 1.73
C VAL A 109 30.97 -10.24 1.12
N GLY A 110 31.04 -8.96 0.73
CA GLY A 110 32.21 -8.35 0.14
C GLY A 110 31.89 -7.43 -1.03
N ARG A 111 32.93 -6.93 -1.70
CA ARG A 111 32.76 -5.87 -2.71
C ARG A 111 31.92 -6.32 -3.92
N HIS A 112 31.99 -7.62 -4.30
CA HIS A 112 31.27 -8.16 -5.48
C HIS A 112 30.68 -9.55 -5.26
N ARG A 113 30.56 -10.02 -3.99
CA ARG A 113 30.09 -11.38 -3.70
C ARG A 113 28.76 -11.32 -2.93
N TYR A 114 27.75 -11.98 -3.49
CA TYR A 114 26.45 -12.21 -2.86
C TYR A 114 26.31 -13.68 -2.50
N VAL A 115 25.86 -13.95 -1.30
CA VAL A 115 25.58 -15.31 -0.81
C VAL A 115 24.11 -15.39 -0.48
N SER A 116 23.49 -16.54 -0.72
CA SER A 116 22.10 -16.80 -0.34
C SER A 116 21.96 -16.73 1.19
N ASP A 117 21.04 -15.89 1.68
CA ASP A 117 20.76 -15.66 3.11
C ASP A 117 19.36 -16.22 3.48
N GLY A 118 18.98 -17.31 2.84
CA GLY A 118 17.70 -17.97 3.08
C GLY A 118 16.57 -17.48 2.20
N VAL A 119 15.35 -17.62 2.68
CA VAL A 119 14.12 -17.38 1.93
C VAL A 119 13.15 -16.56 2.80
N ARG A 120 12.62 -15.48 2.27
CA ARG A 120 11.49 -14.78 2.85
C ARG A 120 10.20 -15.36 2.28
N LYS A 121 9.28 -15.74 3.14
CA LYS A 121 7.96 -16.24 2.77
C LYS A 121 6.92 -15.18 3.07
N GLU A 122 6.07 -14.90 2.12
CA GLU A 122 4.92 -14.03 2.25
C GLU A 122 3.66 -14.87 2.05
N TYR A 123 2.67 -14.66 2.93
CA TYR A 123 1.50 -15.50 3.04
C TYR A 123 0.28 -14.75 2.54
N TYR A 124 -0.41 -15.31 1.56
CA TYR A 124 -1.56 -14.70 0.91
C TYR A 124 -2.81 -15.57 1.04
N LEU A 125 -3.93 -14.92 1.26
CA LEU A 125 -5.24 -15.51 1.33
C LEU A 125 -6.15 -14.81 0.33
N GLN A 126 -6.68 -15.57 -0.63
CA GLN A 126 -7.68 -15.10 -1.56
C GLN A 126 -9.06 -15.35 -0.97
N VAL A 127 -9.81 -14.28 -0.75
CA VAL A 127 -11.13 -14.31 -0.13
C VAL A 127 -12.19 -13.78 -1.09
N ALA A 128 -13.36 -14.40 -1.08
CA ALA A 128 -14.54 -13.92 -1.78
C ALA A 128 -15.51 -13.30 -0.77
N PHE A 129 -15.93 -12.09 -1.06
CA PHE A 129 -16.97 -11.37 -0.34
C PHE A 129 -18.36 -11.79 -0.84
N GLU A 130 -19.42 -11.52 -0.06
CA GLU A 130 -20.80 -11.84 -0.45
C GLU A 130 -21.22 -11.14 -1.75
N ASN A 131 -20.67 -9.96 -2.04
CA ASN A 131 -20.91 -9.22 -3.28
C ASN A 131 -20.23 -9.83 -4.53
N GLY A 132 -19.55 -10.97 -4.38
CA GLY A 132 -18.84 -11.66 -5.46
C GLY A 132 -17.44 -11.11 -5.76
N ASN A 133 -17.01 -10.05 -5.10
CA ASN A 133 -15.65 -9.54 -5.23
C ASN A 133 -14.63 -10.51 -4.61
N VAL A 134 -13.52 -10.70 -5.30
CA VAL A 134 -12.42 -11.56 -4.83
C VAL A 134 -11.20 -10.69 -4.59
N GLU A 135 -10.74 -10.69 -3.34
CA GLU A 135 -9.59 -9.90 -2.91
C GLU A 135 -8.47 -10.81 -2.39
N THR A 136 -7.23 -10.35 -2.59
CA THR A 136 -6.05 -11.06 -2.08
C THR A 136 -5.49 -10.30 -0.89
N LEU A 137 -5.52 -10.93 0.27
CA LEU A 137 -5.08 -10.35 1.53
C LEU A 137 -3.71 -10.90 1.91
N HIS A 138 -2.79 -10.00 2.29
CA HIS A 138 -1.54 -10.38 2.95
C HIS A 138 -1.85 -10.71 4.41
N VAL A 139 -1.48 -11.90 4.87
CA VAL A 139 -1.86 -12.38 6.20
C VAL A 139 -0.64 -12.85 6.99
N SER A 140 -0.76 -12.82 8.31
CA SER A 140 0.28 -13.36 9.18
C SER A 140 0.43 -14.89 9.02
N PRO A 141 1.63 -15.46 9.28
CA PRO A 141 1.83 -16.91 9.24
C PRO A 141 0.85 -17.68 10.16
N SER A 142 0.48 -17.10 11.29
CA SER A 142 -0.46 -17.68 12.23
C SER A 142 -1.87 -17.75 11.65
N THR A 143 -2.33 -16.68 11.04
CA THR A 143 -3.61 -16.60 10.36
C THR A 143 -3.69 -17.56 9.17
N TYR A 144 -2.62 -17.60 8.35
CA TYR A 144 -2.51 -18.52 7.23
C TYR A 144 -2.66 -19.98 7.65
N ASN A 145 -2.00 -20.39 8.74
CA ASN A 145 -2.05 -21.76 9.22
C ASN A 145 -3.42 -22.12 9.83
N LYS A 146 -4.08 -21.18 10.51
CA LYS A 146 -5.40 -21.39 11.13
C LYS A 146 -6.53 -21.42 10.09
N THR A 147 -6.38 -20.67 8.98
CA THR A 147 -7.42 -20.58 7.95
C THR A 147 -7.42 -21.82 7.07
N LYS A 148 -8.59 -22.44 6.90
CA LYS A 148 -8.81 -23.58 5.99
C LYS A 148 -9.53 -23.08 4.74
N THR A 149 -9.09 -23.53 3.57
CA THR A 149 -9.77 -23.24 2.29
C THR A 149 -11.18 -23.82 2.29
N GLY A 150 -12.13 -23.09 1.72
CA GLY A 150 -13.54 -23.49 1.69
C GLY A 150 -14.30 -23.26 3.00
N ARG A 151 -13.70 -22.57 3.98
CA ARG A 151 -14.37 -22.18 5.22
C ARG A 151 -14.58 -20.68 5.30
N PRO A 152 -15.69 -20.26 5.94
CA PRO A 152 -15.94 -18.86 6.19
C PRO A 152 -14.92 -18.31 7.19
N LYS A 153 -14.58 -17.05 7.02
CA LYS A 153 -13.73 -16.27 7.90
C LYS A 153 -14.37 -14.92 8.14
N ILE A 154 -14.37 -14.47 9.38
CA ILE A 154 -14.91 -13.16 9.75
C ILE A 154 -13.79 -12.14 9.67
N LEU A 155 -14.03 -11.07 8.92
CA LEU A 155 -13.22 -9.86 8.87
C LEU A 155 -13.97 -8.74 9.56
N THR A 156 -13.25 -7.93 10.34
CA THR A 156 -13.83 -6.71 10.93
C THR A 156 -13.45 -5.53 10.06
N LEU A 157 -14.45 -4.88 9.47
CA LEU A 157 -14.30 -3.75 8.58
C LEU A 157 -14.79 -2.46 9.23
N GLN A 158 -14.18 -1.35 8.86
CA GLN A 158 -14.63 0.02 9.17
C GLN A 158 -14.71 0.84 7.89
N LYS A 159 -15.63 1.78 7.85
CA LYS A 159 -15.71 2.72 6.75
C LYS A 159 -14.64 3.79 6.92
N GLY A 160 -13.70 3.89 5.99
CA GLY A 160 -12.70 4.95 5.98
C GLY A 160 -13.28 6.31 5.65
N LEU A 161 -12.51 7.38 5.90
CA LEU A 161 -12.91 8.78 5.68
C LEU A 161 -13.44 9.03 4.25
N PHE A 162 -12.82 8.42 3.26
CA PHE A 162 -13.19 8.54 1.85
C PHE A 162 -14.14 7.43 1.38
N GLY A 163 -14.70 6.66 2.32
CA GLY A 163 -15.64 5.59 2.03
C GLY A 163 -15.04 4.28 1.59
N LEU A 164 -13.70 4.17 1.56
CA LEU A 164 -13.01 2.90 1.27
C LEU A 164 -12.98 2.04 2.53
N PRO A 165 -13.41 0.76 2.46
CA PRO A 165 -13.40 -0.11 3.62
C PRO A 165 -11.97 -0.39 4.10
N VAL A 166 -11.78 -0.40 5.41
CA VAL A 166 -10.51 -0.67 6.08
C VAL A 166 -10.66 -1.91 6.94
N ILE A 167 -9.71 -2.85 6.81
CA ILE A 167 -9.67 -4.06 7.62
C ILE A 167 -8.98 -3.74 8.94
N THR A 168 -9.68 -3.90 10.06
CA THR A 168 -9.12 -3.63 11.38
C THR A 168 -8.76 -4.89 12.16
N LYS A 169 -9.40 -6.01 11.84
CA LYS A 169 -9.10 -7.33 12.45
C LYS A 169 -9.37 -8.46 11.46
N GLY A 170 -8.67 -9.56 11.66
CA GLY A 170 -8.89 -10.78 10.86
C GLY A 170 -7.73 -11.15 9.93
N LEU A 171 -6.70 -10.29 9.81
CA LEU A 171 -5.48 -10.55 9.01
C LEU A 171 -4.40 -11.31 9.77
#